data_1785cc6af1fb28b1183db1d2b45c6c63
#
_entry.id   1785cc6af1fb28b1183db1d2b45c6c63
#
_cell.length_a   1.000
_cell.length_b   1.000
_cell.length_c   1.000
_cell.angle_alpha   90.00
_cell.angle_beta   90.00
_cell.angle_gamma   90.00
#
_symmetry.space_group_name_H-M   'P 1'
#
loop_
_entity.id
_entity.type
_entity.pdbx_description
1 polymer ?
#
loop_
_entity_poly.entity_id
_entity_poly.type
_entity_poly.pdbx_seq_one_letter_code
_entity_poly.pdbx_strand_id
1 'polypeptide(L)'
;MCSSDLFPSHDIEDPEKNIAAGVEYIKSLNMIYRKIADKEERIKFILASYNCGPAHILDAMALAEKYGKNPHVWYDSVEYYLAKKSDPEFYNDPVVKYGFFRAKEPIRYVPNVLDTYNKYMGNR
;
A
#
# COMPACT_ATOMS: atom_id res chain seq x y z
N MET A 1 -1.52 -6.50 9.34
CA MET A 1 -0.12 -6.73 9.67
C MET A 1 0.74 -5.68 9.00
N CYS A 2 1.63 -5.08 9.73
CA CYS A 2 2.47 -4.01 9.20
C CYS A 2 3.68 -4.55 8.46
N SER A 3 4.23 -3.72 7.57
CA SER A 3 5.38 -4.10 6.77
C SER A 3 6.62 -4.43 7.60
N SER A 4 6.72 -3.89 8.81
CA SER A 4 7.84 -4.18 9.71
C SER A 4 7.98 -5.66 10.04
N ASP A 5 6.89 -6.41 9.99
CA ASP A 5 6.92 -7.86 10.26
C ASP A 5 7.60 -8.65 9.14
N LEU A 6 7.84 -8.02 7.99
CA LEU A 6 8.50 -8.64 6.86
C LEU A 6 10.02 -8.55 6.93
N PHE A 7 10.56 -7.82 7.90
CA PHE A 7 11.99 -7.64 8.07
C PHE A 7 12.51 -8.45 9.24
N PRO A 8 13.67 -9.08 9.10
CA PRO A 8 14.29 -9.79 10.22
C PRO A 8 14.58 -8.82 11.36
N SER A 9 14.07 -9.12 12.54
CA SER A 9 14.22 -8.23 13.71
C SER A 9 15.67 -8.10 14.16
N HIS A 10 16.50 -9.10 13.90
CA HIS A 10 17.91 -9.07 14.31
C HIS A 10 18.74 -8.07 13.52
N ASP A 11 18.23 -7.55 12.39
CA ASP A 11 18.92 -6.56 11.57
C ASP A 11 18.71 -5.14 12.05
N ILE A 12 17.87 -4.92 13.06
CA ILE A 12 17.52 -3.59 13.54
C ILE A 12 18.75 -2.80 14.01
N GLU A 13 19.75 -3.48 14.58
CA GLU A 13 20.94 -2.82 15.12
C GLU A 13 21.99 -2.47 14.06
N ASP A 14 21.80 -2.92 12.81
CA ASP A 14 22.72 -2.64 11.72
C ASP A 14 22.05 -1.71 10.71
N PRO A 15 22.37 -0.39 10.73
CA PRO A 15 21.72 0.57 9.83
C PRO A 15 21.90 0.23 8.34
N GLU A 16 23.07 -0.26 7.94
CA GLU A 16 23.30 -0.62 6.54
C GLU A 16 22.41 -1.79 6.11
N LYS A 17 22.28 -2.81 6.94
CA LYS A 17 21.42 -3.94 6.65
C LYS A 17 19.95 -3.53 6.64
N ASN A 18 19.54 -2.64 7.55
CA ASN A 18 18.18 -2.14 7.59
C ASN A 18 17.84 -1.34 6.34
N ILE A 19 18.75 -0.48 5.89
CA ILE A 19 18.57 0.29 4.66
C ILE A 19 18.51 -0.64 3.46
N ALA A 20 19.41 -1.60 3.38
CA ALA A 20 19.44 -2.58 2.28
C ALA A 20 18.15 -3.39 2.23
N ALA A 21 17.66 -3.85 3.39
CA ALA A 21 16.41 -4.61 3.47
C ALA A 21 15.22 -3.74 3.04
N GLY A 22 15.20 -2.47 3.44
CA GLY A 22 14.16 -1.54 3.03
C GLY A 22 14.15 -1.30 1.53
N VAL A 23 15.33 -1.13 0.93
CA VAL A 23 15.44 -0.95 -0.52
C VAL A 23 14.96 -2.20 -1.26
N GLU A 24 15.37 -3.38 -0.81
CA GLU A 24 14.93 -4.64 -1.43
C GLU A 24 13.41 -4.82 -1.31
N TYR A 25 12.83 -4.42 -0.18
CA TYR A 25 11.38 -4.50 0.00
C TYR A 25 10.67 -3.56 -0.98
N ILE A 26 11.16 -2.32 -1.11
CA ILE A 26 10.57 -1.36 -2.05
C ILE A 26 10.68 -1.89 -3.49
N LYS A 27 11.80 -2.49 -3.85
CA LYS A 27 11.95 -3.11 -5.16
C LYS A 27 10.93 -4.22 -5.39
N SER A 28 10.67 -5.04 -4.37
CA SER A 28 9.68 -6.12 -4.49
C SER A 28 8.27 -5.56 -4.65
N LEU A 29 7.94 -4.49 -3.93
CA LEU A 29 6.64 -3.81 -4.08
C LEU A 29 6.50 -3.22 -5.47
N ASN A 30 7.56 -2.61 -6.00
CA ASN A 30 7.55 -2.08 -7.36
C ASN A 30 7.27 -3.18 -8.38
N MET A 31 7.81 -4.38 -8.17
CA MET A 31 7.52 -5.52 -9.02
C MET A 31 6.07 -5.97 -8.93
N ILE A 32 5.49 -5.98 -7.72
CA ILE A 32 4.08 -6.33 -7.53
C ILE A 32 3.18 -5.39 -8.33
N TYR A 33 3.50 -4.10 -8.32
CA TYR A 33 2.67 -3.07 -8.95
C TYR A 33 3.17 -2.62 -10.33
N ARG A 34 4.02 -3.43 -10.98
CA ARG A 34 4.65 -3.05 -12.25
C ARG A 34 3.66 -2.78 -13.38
N LYS A 35 2.45 -3.35 -13.31
CA LYS A 35 1.42 -3.15 -14.32
C LYS A 35 0.73 -1.79 -14.21
N ILE A 36 0.90 -1.09 -13.10
CA ILE A 36 0.39 0.26 -12.95
C ILE A 36 1.34 1.17 -13.76
N ALA A 37 0.87 1.62 -14.92
CA ALA A 37 1.72 2.37 -15.85
C ALA A 37 2.08 3.76 -15.33
N ASP A 38 1.14 4.42 -14.63
CA ASP A 38 1.35 5.75 -14.08
C ASP A 38 2.26 5.65 -12.84
N LYS A 39 3.44 6.26 -12.94
CA LYS A 39 4.43 6.21 -11.84
C LYS A 39 3.92 6.88 -10.56
N GLU A 40 3.17 7.97 -10.69
CA GLU A 40 2.61 8.67 -9.54
C GLU A 40 1.59 7.79 -8.82
N GLU A 41 0.74 7.09 -9.58
CA GLU A 41 -0.20 6.14 -8.97
C GLU A 41 0.54 4.98 -8.33
N ARG A 42 1.52 4.41 -9.03
CA ARG A 42 2.29 3.27 -8.49
C ARG A 42 2.94 3.59 -7.15
N ILE A 43 3.48 4.80 -7.01
CA ILE A 43 4.09 5.24 -5.75
C ILE A 43 3.09 5.17 -4.60
N LYS A 44 1.85 5.57 -4.83
CA LYS A 44 0.81 5.51 -3.80
C LYS A 44 0.56 4.09 -3.31
N PHE A 45 0.52 3.13 -4.24
CA PHE A 45 0.35 1.72 -3.90
C PHE A 45 1.56 1.18 -3.13
N ILE A 46 2.76 1.57 -3.53
CA ILE A 46 3.99 1.17 -2.85
C ILE A 46 4.01 1.73 -1.43
N LEU A 47 3.66 3.00 -1.25
CA LEU A 47 3.61 3.63 0.08
C LEU A 47 2.59 2.94 0.98
N ALA A 48 1.40 2.68 0.47
CA ALA A 48 0.36 2.00 1.25
C ALA A 48 0.82 0.61 1.66
N SER A 49 1.42 -0.12 0.73
CA SER A 49 1.92 -1.48 1.00
C SER A 49 3.12 -1.48 1.94
N TYR A 50 3.95 -0.47 1.85
CA TYR A 50 5.07 -0.32 2.80
C TYR A 50 4.55 -0.15 4.22
N ASN A 51 3.43 0.54 4.38
CA ASN A 51 2.81 0.77 5.69
C ASN A 51 2.14 -0.50 6.24
N CYS A 52 1.37 -1.23 5.41
CA CYS A 52 0.51 -2.30 5.92
C CYS A 52 0.70 -3.66 5.23
N GLY A 53 1.61 -3.74 4.26
CA GLY A 53 1.79 -4.96 3.48
C GLY A 53 0.90 -4.98 2.24
N PRO A 54 1.27 -5.77 1.21
CA PRO A 54 0.55 -5.76 -0.06
C PRO A 54 -0.75 -6.57 -0.07
N ALA A 55 -0.93 -7.52 0.85
CA ALA A 55 -2.06 -8.46 0.81
C ALA A 55 -3.41 -7.74 0.78
N HIS A 56 -3.63 -6.81 1.70
CA HIS A 56 -4.90 -6.08 1.78
C HIS A 56 -5.07 -5.09 0.64
N ILE A 57 -3.96 -4.55 0.13
CA ILE A 57 -4.00 -3.66 -1.03
C ILE A 57 -4.46 -4.44 -2.27
N LEU A 58 -3.95 -5.65 -2.46
CA LEU A 58 -4.36 -6.50 -3.57
C LEU A 58 -5.85 -6.86 -3.49
N ASP A 59 -6.36 -7.13 -2.29
CA ASP A 59 -7.80 -7.33 -2.08
C ASP A 59 -8.60 -6.09 -2.49
N ALA A 60 -8.14 -4.91 -2.10
CA ALA A 60 -8.83 -3.67 -2.43
C ALA A 60 -8.81 -3.41 -3.94
N MET A 61 -7.73 -3.77 -4.63
CA MET A 61 -7.66 -3.68 -6.08
C MET A 61 -8.69 -4.61 -6.74
N ALA A 62 -8.82 -5.83 -6.22
CA ALA A 62 -9.81 -6.76 -6.74
C ALA A 62 -11.24 -6.27 -6.53
N LEU A 63 -11.52 -5.66 -5.37
CA LEU A 63 -12.83 -5.05 -5.10
C LEU A 63 -13.08 -3.88 -6.05
N ALA A 64 -12.11 -3.00 -6.24
CA ALA A 64 -12.25 -1.86 -7.14
C ALA A 64 -12.61 -2.34 -8.55
N GLU A 65 -11.89 -3.32 -9.07
CA GLU A 65 -12.16 -3.88 -10.39
C GLU A 65 -13.56 -4.47 -10.47
N LYS A 66 -13.96 -5.25 -9.45
CA LYS A 66 -15.29 -5.88 -9.43
C LYS A 66 -16.41 -4.85 -9.48
N TYR A 67 -16.24 -3.72 -8.79
CA TYR A 67 -17.28 -2.70 -8.68
C TYR A 67 -17.12 -1.57 -9.70
N GLY A 68 -16.32 -1.79 -10.75
CA GLY A 68 -16.26 -0.87 -11.89
C GLY A 68 -15.35 0.33 -11.72
N LYS A 69 -14.47 0.31 -10.72
CA LYS A 69 -13.46 1.34 -10.54
C LYS A 69 -12.13 0.87 -11.11
N ASN A 70 -11.23 1.83 -11.36
CA ASN A 70 -9.92 1.51 -11.91
C ASN A 70 -9.02 0.94 -10.80
N PRO A 71 -8.59 -0.33 -10.89
CA PRO A 71 -7.73 -0.94 -9.88
C PRO A 71 -6.30 -0.36 -9.84
N HIS A 72 -5.94 0.50 -10.79
CA HIS A 72 -4.64 1.14 -10.85
C HIS A 72 -4.68 2.61 -10.43
N VAL A 73 -5.78 3.07 -9.84
CA VAL A 73 -5.92 4.42 -9.29
C VAL A 73 -6.15 4.32 -7.79
N TRP A 74 -5.41 5.10 -7.02
CA TRP A 74 -5.47 5.03 -5.57
C TRP A 74 -6.64 5.83 -4.99
N TYR A 75 -6.63 7.18 -5.17
CA TYR A 75 -7.66 8.03 -4.56
C TYR A 75 -9.04 7.75 -5.17
N ASP A 76 -10.04 7.64 -4.27
CA ASP A 76 -11.45 7.42 -4.65
C ASP A 76 -11.70 6.13 -5.43
N SER A 77 -10.72 5.25 -5.49
CA SER A 77 -10.83 3.94 -6.14
C SER A 77 -10.33 2.87 -5.18
N VAL A 78 -9.06 2.46 -5.27
CA VAL A 78 -8.54 1.40 -4.39
C VAL A 78 -8.55 1.82 -2.92
N GLU A 79 -8.23 3.07 -2.63
CA GLU A 79 -8.31 3.61 -1.27
C GLU A 79 -9.71 3.41 -0.68
N TYR A 80 -10.73 3.73 -1.45
CA TYR A 80 -12.13 3.59 -1.02
C TYR A 80 -12.43 2.14 -0.63
N TYR A 81 -12.04 1.18 -1.47
CA TYR A 81 -12.33 -0.24 -1.19
C TYR A 81 -11.44 -0.81 -0.10
N LEU A 82 -10.25 -0.26 0.08
CA LEU A 82 -9.43 -0.63 1.24
C LEU A 82 -10.13 -0.23 2.54
N ALA A 83 -10.72 0.97 2.57
CA ALA A 83 -11.49 1.42 3.72
C ALA A 83 -12.70 0.51 3.97
N LYS A 84 -13.33 0.02 2.91
CA LYS A 84 -14.50 -0.85 3.01
C LYS A 84 -14.18 -2.25 3.54
N LYS A 85 -12.92 -2.62 3.63
CA LYS A 85 -12.54 -3.94 4.15
C LYS A 85 -12.82 -4.13 5.64
N SER A 86 -13.26 -3.11 6.35
CA SER A 86 -13.78 -3.24 7.71
C SER A 86 -15.28 -3.55 7.76
N ASP A 87 -15.95 -3.49 6.62
CA ASP A 87 -17.39 -3.75 6.49
C ASP A 87 -17.61 -5.21 6.07
N PRO A 88 -18.44 -6.00 6.82
CA PRO A 88 -18.67 -7.41 6.50
C PRO A 88 -19.14 -7.66 5.07
N GLU A 89 -19.91 -6.73 4.49
CA GLU A 89 -20.36 -6.85 3.11
C GLU A 89 -19.18 -6.95 2.16
N PHE A 90 -18.09 -6.26 2.46
CA PHE A 90 -16.91 -6.23 1.58
C PHE A 90 -15.84 -7.23 1.99
N TYR A 91 -15.53 -7.38 3.27
CA TYR A 91 -14.46 -8.31 3.61
C TYR A 91 -14.86 -9.77 3.47
N ASN A 92 -16.17 -10.05 3.35
CA ASN A 92 -16.67 -11.40 3.04
C ASN A 92 -16.90 -11.62 1.55
N ASP A 93 -16.60 -10.63 0.71
CA ASP A 93 -16.77 -10.77 -0.75
C ASP A 93 -15.86 -11.87 -1.29
N PRO A 94 -16.34 -12.68 -2.26
CA PRO A 94 -15.54 -13.77 -2.82
C PRO A 94 -14.18 -13.37 -3.38
N VAL A 95 -14.01 -12.12 -3.84
CA VAL A 95 -12.71 -11.67 -4.38
C VAL A 95 -11.72 -11.28 -3.30
N VAL A 96 -12.15 -11.17 -2.05
CA VAL A 96 -11.30 -10.82 -0.91
C VAL A 96 -10.68 -12.08 -0.33
N LYS A 97 -9.36 -12.16 -0.31
CA LYS A 97 -8.62 -13.34 0.15
C LYS A 97 -8.16 -13.23 1.59
N TYR A 98 -7.94 -12.00 2.07
CA TYR A 98 -7.30 -11.76 3.36
C TYR A 98 -8.24 -11.18 4.42
N GLY A 99 -9.54 -11.10 4.11
CA GLY A 99 -10.59 -10.78 5.07
C GLY A 99 -10.55 -9.36 5.62
N PHE A 100 -10.96 -9.24 6.87
CA PHE A 100 -11.09 -7.97 7.57
C PHE A 100 -9.77 -7.19 7.63
N PHE A 101 -9.88 -5.86 7.42
CA PHE A 101 -8.75 -4.97 7.58
C PHE A 101 -9.22 -3.58 7.98
N ARG A 102 -8.51 -2.98 8.91
CA ARG A 102 -8.78 -1.61 9.35
C ARG A 102 -7.77 -0.69 8.71
N ALA A 103 -8.20 0.09 7.73
CA ALA A 103 -7.31 0.79 6.80
C ALA A 103 -6.91 2.21 7.22
N LYS A 104 -7.21 2.62 8.45
CA LYS A 104 -6.98 3.98 8.90
C LYS A 104 -5.52 4.44 8.68
N GLU A 105 -4.56 3.59 9.04
CA GLU A 105 -3.15 3.93 8.97
C GLU A 105 -2.64 4.12 7.53
N PRO A 106 -2.80 3.14 6.60
CA PRO A 106 -2.30 3.35 5.24
C PRO A 106 -3.02 4.49 4.50
N ILE A 107 -4.30 4.71 4.78
CA ILE A 107 -5.06 5.80 4.14
C ILE A 107 -4.51 7.15 4.56
N ARG A 108 -4.10 7.31 5.82
CA ARG A 108 -3.46 8.54 6.30
C ARG A 108 -2.01 8.66 5.85
N TYR A 109 -1.32 7.54 5.82
CA TYR A 109 0.10 7.49 5.52
C TYR A 109 0.41 8.01 4.11
N VAL A 110 -0.35 7.57 3.11
CA VAL A 110 -0.08 7.92 1.72
C VAL A 110 -0.12 9.44 1.49
N PRO A 111 -1.21 10.16 1.81
CA PRO A 111 -1.22 11.60 1.58
C PRO A 111 -0.22 12.34 2.47
N ASN A 112 0.03 11.88 3.69
CA ASN A 112 0.98 12.54 4.58
C ASN A 112 2.40 12.46 4.04
N VAL A 113 2.80 11.30 3.53
CA VAL A 113 4.15 11.14 2.95
C VAL A 113 4.28 11.95 1.68
N LEU A 114 3.27 11.90 0.81
CA LEU A 114 3.30 12.67 -0.43
C LEU A 114 3.32 14.17 -0.18
N ASP A 115 2.55 14.64 0.80
CA ASP A 115 2.52 16.05 1.15
C ASP A 115 3.88 16.52 1.66
N THR A 116 4.51 15.73 2.53
CA THR A 116 5.85 16.02 3.05
C THR A 116 6.87 16.05 1.92
N TYR A 117 6.82 15.09 1.02
CA TYR A 117 7.70 15.04 -0.14
C TYR A 117 7.51 16.26 -1.03
N ASN A 118 6.27 16.63 -1.31
CA ASN A 118 5.97 17.79 -2.16
C ASN A 118 6.45 19.09 -1.53
N LYS A 119 6.29 19.24 -0.22
CA LYS A 119 6.80 20.42 0.49
C LYS A 119 8.32 20.51 0.38
N TYR A 120 8.98 19.38 0.55
CA TYR A 120 10.44 19.32 0.47
C TYR A 120 10.93 19.67 -0.92
N MET A 121 10.33 19.06 -1.96
CA MET A 121 10.74 19.26 -3.34
C MET A 121 10.26 20.59 -3.92
N GLY A 122 9.10 21.07 -3.47
CA GLY A 122 8.50 22.30 -3.97
C GLY A 122 9.18 23.57 -3.53
N ASN A 123 10.07 23.50 -2.54
CA ASN A 123 10.82 24.66 -2.02
C ASN A 123 12.13 24.91 -2.75
N ARG A 124 12.36 24.24 -3.83
CA ARG A 124 13.56 24.41 -4.64
C ARG A 124 13.48 25.60 -5.55
#